data_59eceace4e9dc86af6ec4933ee42ce17
#
_entry.id   59eceace4e9dc86af6ec4933ee42ce17
#
_cell.length_a   1.000
_cell.length_b   1.000
_cell.length_c   1.000
_cell.angle_alpha   90.00
_cell.angle_beta   90.00
_cell.angle_gamma   90.00
#
_symmetry.space_group_name_H-M   'P 1'
#
loop_
_entity.id
_entity.type
_entity.pdbx_description
1 polymer ?
#
loop_
_entity_poly.entity_id
_entity_poly.type
_entity_poly.pdbx_seq_one_letter_code
_entity_poly.pdbx_strand_id
1 'polypeptide(L)'
;DVGSIAEVTRRRFQHYAEDTRTVPDAEGNLVVSEQHRFAYPPQLFVVDGGAPQAAAAAAVLEDLGITDIPVVGLAKRLEEVWVPGEEEPLILPRDSEALYLLQRVRDESHRRAIGFHRKRRSKSMLESELENVDGVGPSLQKALIKYFGSLKKLRAASVDDIAQVPGFGHYRAQKVYAALHP
;
A
#
# COMPACT_ATOMS: atom_id res chain seq x y z
N ASP A 1 -12.18 -5.74 7.00
CA ASP A 1 -13.32 -5.90 6.14
C ASP A 1 -13.00 -6.85 4.99
N VAL A 2 -13.82 -7.92 4.84
CA VAL A 2 -13.63 -9.00 3.87
C VAL A 2 -13.67 -8.46 2.43
N GLY A 3 -14.60 -7.54 2.12
CA GLY A 3 -14.72 -6.93 0.80
C GLY A 3 -13.49 -6.13 0.39
N SER A 4 -12.87 -5.42 1.33
CA SER A 4 -11.63 -4.68 1.08
C SER A 4 -10.45 -5.60 0.78
N ILE A 5 -10.38 -6.76 1.45
CA ILE A 5 -9.35 -7.78 1.17
C ILE A 5 -9.54 -8.32 -0.25
N ALA A 6 -10.76 -8.69 -0.63
CA ALA A 6 -11.05 -9.19 -1.97
C ALA A 6 -10.68 -8.16 -3.06
N GLU A 7 -11.04 -6.88 -2.87
CA GLU A 7 -10.70 -5.81 -3.81
C GLU A 7 -9.19 -5.62 -3.96
N VAL A 8 -8.47 -5.50 -2.85
CA VAL A 8 -7.02 -5.30 -2.85
C VAL A 8 -6.30 -6.50 -3.47
N THR A 9 -6.74 -7.72 -3.14
CA THR A 9 -6.21 -8.97 -3.72
C THR A 9 -6.42 -8.98 -5.23
N ARG A 10 -7.65 -8.72 -5.71
CA ARG A 10 -7.96 -8.66 -7.14
C ARG A 10 -7.10 -7.65 -7.87
N ARG A 11 -7.01 -6.43 -7.36
CA ARG A 11 -6.21 -5.35 -7.94
C ARG A 11 -4.71 -5.69 -7.98
N ARG A 12 -4.21 -6.40 -6.97
CA ARG A 12 -2.81 -6.84 -6.89
C ARG A 12 -2.50 -7.93 -7.91
N PHE A 13 -3.36 -8.93 -8.01
CA PHE A 13 -3.08 -10.15 -8.78
C PHE A 13 -3.64 -10.12 -10.21
N GLN A 14 -4.48 -9.17 -10.56
CA GLN A 14 -4.95 -9.01 -11.93
C GLN A 14 -3.78 -8.82 -12.91
N HIS A 15 -2.80 -8.00 -12.56
CA HIS A 15 -1.61 -7.81 -13.39
C HIS A 15 -0.73 -9.08 -13.47
N TYR A 16 -0.65 -9.86 -12.40
CA TYR A 16 0.04 -11.14 -12.42
C TYR A 16 -0.65 -12.13 -13.38
N ALA A 17 -1.96 -12.24 -13.31
CA ALA A 17 -2.73 -13.09 -14.21
C ALA A 17 -2.61 -12.65 -15.69
N GLU A 18 -2.50 -11.34 -15.95
CA GLU A 18 -2.27 -10.79 -17.29
C GLU A 18 -0.85 -11.11 -17.78
N ASP A 19 0.16 -10.96 -16.94
CA ASP A 19 1.57 -11.19 -17.26
C ASP A 19 1.91 -12.69 -17.47
N THR A 20 1.12 -13.59 -16.86
CA THR A 20 1.31 -15.05 -17.00
C THR A 20 0.44 -15.67 -18.09
N ARG A 21 -0.40 -14.87 -18.78
CA ARG A 21 -1.17 -15.38 -19.92
C ARG A 21 -0.26 -15.83 -21.05
N THR A 22 -0.56 -17.02 -21.55
CA THR A 22 0.04 -17.50 -22.77
C THR A 22 -0.59 -16.79 -23.97
N VAL A 23 0.25 -16.26 -24.85
CA VAL A 23 -0.15 -15.65 -26.12
C VAL A 23 0.45 -16.43 -27.27
N PRO A 24 -0.22 -16.57 -28.42
CA PRO A 24 0.39 -17.19 -29.59
C PRO A 24 1.53 -16.30 -30.13
N ASP A 25 2.67 -16.90 -30.42
CA ASP A 25 3.76 -16.27 -31.17
C ASP A 25 3.43 -16.17 -32.67
N ALA A 26 4.37 -15.66 -33.47
CA ALA A 26 4.20 -15.52 -34.92
C ALA A 26 4.02 -16.88 -35.64
N GLU A 27 4.47 -17.96 -35.03
CA GLU A 27 4.39 -19.34 -35.51
C GLU A 27 3.19 -20.09 -34.96
N GLY A 28 2.39 -19.45 -34.06
CA GLY A 28 1.19 -20.03 -33.45
C GLY A 28 1.43 -20.89 -32.21
N ASN A 29 2.67 -20.93 -31.67
CA ASN A 29 2.96 -21.59 -30.42
C ASN A 29 2.54 -20.73 -29.22
N LEU A 30 2.02 -21.36 -28.16
CA LEU A 30 1.66 -20.64 -26.93
C LEU A 30 2.93 -20.32 -26.14
N VAL A 31 3.27 -19.04 -26.05
CA VAL A 31 4.40 -18.53 -25.27
C VAL A 31 3.90 -17.63 -24.15
N VAL A 32 4.62 -17.60 -23.03
CA VAL A 32 4.30 -16.66 -21.93
C VAL A 32 4.64 -15.24 -22.38
N SER A 33 3.71 -14.31 -22.15
CA SER A 33 3.93 -12.90 -22.50
C SER A 33 5.20 -12.37 -21.83
N GLU A 34 6.10 -11.75 -22.60
CA GLU A 34 7.35 -11.16 -22.07
C GLU A 34 7.14 -9.85 -21.27
N GLN A 35 5.91 -9.39 -21.12
CA GLN A 35 5.60 -8.17 -20.36
C GLN A 35 5.55 -8.43 -18.87
N HIS A 36 6.68 -8.76 -18.26
CA HIS A 36 6.81 -8.95 -16.82
C HIS A 36 6.71 -7.62 -16.05
N ARG A 37 5.50 -7.15 -15.79
CA ARG A 37 5.25 -6.00 -14.91
C ARG A 37 5.24 -6.38 -13.43
N PHE A 38 5.03 -7.67 -13.14
CA PHE A 38 5.02 -8.23 -11.81
C PHE A 38 6.40 -8.78 -11.48
N ALA A 39 7.22 -7.99 -10.80
CA ALA A 39 8.64 -8.26 -10.60
C ALA A 39 8.96 -9.62 -9.93
N TYR A 40 8.11 -10.06 -8.97
CA TYR A 40 8.28 -11.32 -8.23
C TYR A 40 6.92 -11.85 -7.78
N PRO A 41 6.44 -12.99 -8.30
CA PRO A 41 5.28 -13.67 -7.73
C PRO A 41 5.61 -14.12 -6.30
N PRO A 42 4.72 -13.88 -5.31
CA PRO A 42 4.98 -14.35 -3.96
C PRO A 42 4.84 -15.87 -3.89
N GLN A 43 5.72 -16.51 -3.13
CA GLN A 43 5.62 -17.95 -2.83
C GLN A 43 4.54 -18.24 -1.77
N LEU A 44 4.11 -17.22 -1.04
CA LEU A 44 3.05 -17.27 -0.05
C LEU A 44 2.38 -15.89 0.04
N PHE A 45 1.05 -15.86 -0.02
CA PHE A 45 0.28 -14.66 0.21
C PHE A 45 -0.32 -14.66 1.62
N VAL A 46 0.14 -13.74 2.47
CA VAL A 46 -0.30 -13.62 3.86
C VAL A 46 -1.30 -12.48 3.99
N VAL A 47 -2.47 -12.77 4.54
CA VAL A 47 -3.55 -11.79 4.80
C VAL A 47 -3.64 -11.50 6.29
N ASP A 48 -3.73 -10.22 6.67
CA ASP A 48 -3.98 -9.79 8.06
C ASP A 48 -5.45 -10.04 8.42
N GLY A 49 -5.74 -11.20 8.99
CA GLY A 49 -7.09 -11.62 9.35
C GLY A 49 -7.20 -13.14 9.56
N GLY A 50 -8.41 -13.58 9.94
CA GLY A 50 -8.72 -14.98 10.17
C GLY A 50 -9.29 -15.68 8.93
N ALA A 51 -10.05 -16.79 9.16
CA ALA A 51 -10.63 -17.62 8.12
C ALA A 51 -11.43 -16.86 7.04
N PRO A 52 -12.32 -15.89 7.37
CA PRO A 52 -13.11 -15.20 6.33
C PRO A 52 -12.24 -14.36 5.39
N GLN A 53 -11.17 -13.72 5.90
CA GLN A 53 -10.26 -12.92 5.10
C GLN A 53 -9.38 -13.79 4.21
N ALA A 54 -8.88 -14.91 4.75
CA ALA A 54 -8.10 -15.87 3.99
C ALA A 54 -8.94 -16.49 2.85
N ALA A 55 -10.17 -16.90 3.15
CA ALA A 55 -11.10 -17.46 2.17
C ALA A 55 -11.43 -16.45 1.05
N ALA A 56 -11.69 -15.18 1.40
CA ALA A 56 -11.96 -14.14 0.41
C ALA A 56 -10.77 -13.89 -0.54
N ALA A 57 -9.56 -13.91 0.00
CA ALA A 57 -8.35 -13.75 -0.82
C ALA A 57 -8.13 -14.97 -1.73
N ALA A 58 -8.33 -16.19 -1.21
CA ALA A 58 -8.21 -17.42 -1.99
C ALA A 58 -9.22 -17.49 -3.13
N ALA A 59 -10.49 -17.13 -2.87
CA ALA A 59 -11.53 -17.09 -3.90
C ALA A 59 -11.18 -16.12 -5.03
N VAL A 60 -10.56 -14.98 -4.73
CA VAL A 60 -10.11 -14.05 -5.76
C VAL A 60 -8.98 -14.64 -6.60
N LEU A 61 -8.02 -15.35 -6.02
CA LEU A 61 -6.95 -16.00 -6.79
C LEU A 61 -7.53 -17.11 -7.67
N GLU A 62 -8.47 -17.90 -7.16
CA GLU A 62 -9.19 -18.93 -7.93
C GLU A 62 -9.95 -18.32 -9.11
N ASP A 63 -10.72 -17.22 -8.90
CA ASP A 63 -11.40 -16.46 -9.96
C ASP A 63 -10.45 -15.97 -11.06
N LEU A 64 -9.21 -15.64 -10.70
CA LEU A 64 -8.17 -15.19 -11.62
C LEU A 64 -7.39 -16.35 -12.27
N GLY A 65 -7.69 -17.60 -11.90
CA GLY A 65 -7.00 -18.79 -12.39
C GLY A 65 -5.58 -18.97 -11.83
N ILE A 66 -5.27 -18.34 -10.68
CA ILE A 66 -3.97 -18.42 -10.01
C ILE A 66 -4.01 -19.52 -8.98
N THR A 67 -3.33 -20.63 -9.24
CA THR A 67 -3.31 -21.83 -8.40
C THR A 67 -1.95 -22.11 -7.77
N ASP A 68 -0.93 -21.39 -8.17
CA ASP A 68 0.47 -21.56 -7.76
C ASP A 68 0.86 -20.72 -6.53
N ILE A 69 -0.04 -19.86 -6.04
CA ILE A 69 0.21 -19.00 -4.89
C ILE A 69 -0.67 -19.40 -3.72
N PRO A 70 -0.12 -20.10 -2.70
CA PRO A 70 -0.88 -20.42 -1.50
C PRO A 70 -1.22 -19.17 -0.69
N VAL A 71 -2.40 -19.19 -0.03
CA VAL A 71 -2.91 -18.10 0.81
C VAL A 71 -3.01 -18.58 2.24
N VAL A 72 -2.64 -17.71 3.19
CA VAL A 72 -2.91 -17.92 4.61
C VAL A 72 -3.39 -16.60 5.26
N GLY A 73 -4.27 -16.74 6.24
CA GLY A 73 -4.64 -15.63 7.15
C GLY A 73 -3.83 -15.70 8.43
N LEU A 74 -3.42 -14.56 8.95
CA LEU A 74 -2.77 -14.46 10.26
C LEU A 74 -3.64 -13.62 11.20
N ALA A 75 -4.30 -14.28 12.16
CA ALA A 75 -5.16 -13.61 13.13
C ALA A 75 -4.36 -13.00 14.27
N LYS A 76 -4.70 -11.75 14.65
CA LYS A 76 -3.94 -10.96 15.65
C LYS A 76 -3.97 -11.52 17.06
N ARG A 77 -5.10 -12.09 17.47
CA ARG A 77 -5.38 -12.32 18.90
C ARG A 77 -4.65 -13.53 19.48
N LEU A 78 -4.46 -14.59 18.67
CA LEU A 78 -3.82 -15.84 19.09
C LEU A 78 -2.69 -16.25 18.16
N GLU A 79 -2.36 -15.40 17.19
CA GLU A 79 -1.37 -15.69 16.14
C GLU A 79 -1.69 -16.97 15.36
N GLU A 80 -3.00 -17.24 15.22
CA GLU A 80 -3.53 -18.37 14.48
C GLU A 80 -3.28 -18.19 12.99
N VAL A 81 -2.80 -19.25 12.36
CA VAL A 81 -2.62 -19.29 10.89
C VAL A 81 -3.82 -20.02 10.29
N TRP A 82 -4.62 -19.30 9.53
CA TRP A 82 -5.81 -19.81 8.86
C TRP A 82 -5.50 -20.19 7.42
N VAL A 83 -5.69 -21.47 7.11
CA VAL A 83 -5.59 -21.99 5.75
C VAL A 83 -7.00 -22.03 5.15
N PRO A 84 -7.22 -21.48 3.93
CA PRO A 84 -8.53 -21.54 3.29
C PRO A 84 -9.03 -22.98 3.12
N GLY A 85 -10.27 -23.24 3.52
CA GLY A 85 -10.88 -24.56 3.46
C GLY A 85 -10.71 -25.41 4.71
N GLU A 86 -9.85 -25.02 5.66
CA GLU A 86 -9.71 -25.72 6.94
C GLU A 86 -10.70 -25.17 7.97
N GLU A 87 -11.26 -26.06 8.80
CA GLU A 87 -12.21 -25.70 9.86
C GLU A 87 -11.52 -25.11 11.08
N GLU A 88 -10.28 -25.52 11.34
CA GLU A 88 -9.48 -25.09 12.48
C GLU A 88 -8.18 -24.40 12.06
N PRO A 89 -7.70 -23.42 12.84
CA PRO A 89 -6.44 -22.76 12.57
C PRO A 89 -5.24 -23.66 12.88
N LEU A 90 -4.19 -23.50 12.11
CA LEU A 90 -2.88 -24.05 12.45
C LEU A 90 -2.23 -23.21 13.56
N ILE A 91 -1.95 -23.83 14.69
CA ILE A 91 -1.26 -23.22 15.81
C ILE A 91 0.22 -23.57 15.73
N LEU A 92 1.04 -22.57 15.39
CA LEU A 92 2.50 -22.75 15.37
C LEU A 92 3.09 -22.64 16.78
N PRO A 93 4.13 -23.45 17.13
CA PRO A 93 4.85 -23.28 18.37
C PRO A 93 5.37 -21.86 18.54
N ARG A 94 5.36 -21.33 19.77
CA ARG A 94 5.76 -19.93 20.05
C ARG A 94 7.24 -19.65 19.78
N ASP A 95 8.07 -20.65 19.80
CA ASP A 95 9.50 -20.64 19.49
C ASP A 95 9.81 -21.01 18.02
N SER A 96 8.77 -21.15 17.19
CA SER A 96 8.90 -21.49 15.77
C SER A 96 9.44 -20.33 14.96
N GLU A 97 10.49 -20.55 14.18
CA GLU A 97 11.02 -19.59 13.20
C GLU A 97 9.97 -19.16 12.17
N ALA A 98 9.06 -20.07 11.80
CA ALA A 98 7.96 -19.78 10.90
C ALA A 98 7.00 -18.74 11.50
N LEU A 99 6.61 -18.90 12.77
CA LEU A 99 5.78 -17.93 13.47
C LEU A 99 6.48 -16.58 13.56
N TYR A 100 7.76 -16.57 13.94
CA TYR A 100 8.55 -15.35 14.02
C TYR A 100 8.63 -14.62 12.67
N LEU A 101 8.82 -15.35 11.58
CA LEU A 101 8.80 -14.77 10.23
C LEU A 101 7.45 -14.15 9.88
N LEU A 102 6.33 -14.84 10.14
CA LEU A 102 4.99 -14.33 9.88
C LEU A 102 4.69 -13.06 10.69
N GLN A 103 5.07 -13.03 11.96
CA GLN A 103 4.95 -11.86 12.83
C GLN A 103 5.72 -10.65 12.24
N ARG A 104 6.97 -10.86 11.83
CA ARG A 104 7.78 -9.81 11.20
C ARG A 104 7.16 -9.28 9.91
N VAL A 105 6.65 -10.16 9.06
CA VAL A 105 5.96 -9.76 7.82
C VAL A 105 4.73 -8.92 8.13
N ARG A 106 3.90 -9.34 9.09
CA ARG A 106 2.73 -8.60 9.55
C ARG A 106 3.10 -7.21 10.09
N ASP A 107 4.06 -7.16 11.00
CA ASP A 107 4.45 -5.92 11.67
C ASP A 107 5.06 -4.91 10.69
N GLU A 108 5.85 -5.38 9.74
CA GLU A 108 6.41 -4.53 8.68
C GLU A 108 5.31 -4.02 7.74
N SER A 109 4.37 -4.87 7.34
CA SER A 109 3.23 -4.49 6.51
C SER A 109 2.36 -3.45 7.21
N HIS A 110 2.07 -3.66 8.50
CA HIS A 110 1.31 -2.73 9.32
C HIS A 110 2.02 -1.38 9.49
N ARG A 111 3.32 -1.39 9.74
CA ARG A 111 4.16 -0.19 9.83
C ARG A 111 4.13 0.62 8.52
N ARG A 112 4.23 -0.06 7.36
CA ARG A 112 4.16 0.58 6.05
C ARG A 112 2.77 1.16 5.77
N ALA A 113 1.72 0.42 6.08
CA ALA A 113 0.33 0.88 5.93
C ALA A 113 0.07 2.14 6.75
N ILE A 114 0.46 2.18 8.03
CA ILE A 114 0.32 3.37 8.88
C ILE A 114 1.11 4.55 8.29
N GLY A 115 2.33 4.33 7.83
CA GLY A 115 3.16 5.37 7.20
C GLY A 115 2.50 5.95 5.94
N PHE A 116 1.93 5.09 5.11
CA PHE A 116 1.22 5.49 3.90
C PHE A 116 -0.06 6.30 4.22
N HIS A 117 -0.86 5.84 5.19
CA HIS A 117 -2.06 6.55 5.64
C HIS A 117 -1.74 7.92 6.23
N ARG A 118 -0.67 8.04 7.02
CA ARG A 118 -0.21 9.34 7.56
C ARG A 118 0.19 10.30 6.44
N LYS A 119 0.96 9.83 5.44
CA LYS A 119 1.36 10.64 4.29
C LYS A 119 0.14 11.12 3.48
N ARG A 120 -0.82 10.22 3.24
CA ARG A 120 -2.05 10.53 2.49
C ARG A 120 -2.91 11.56 3.23
N ARG A 121 -3.09 11.41 4.56
CA ARG A 121 -3.81 12.40 5.38
C ARG A 121 -3.11 13.76 5.37
N SER A 122 -1.79 13.80 5.58
CA SER A 122 -1.02 15.05 5.54
C SER A 122 -1.16 15.75 4.20
N LYS A 123 -1.17 15.00 3.09
CA LYS A 123 -1.37 15.56 1.76
C LYS A 123 -2.78 16.14 1.60
N SER A 124 -3.83 15.38 1.95
CA SER A 124 -5.21 15.83 1.84
C SER A 124 -5.50 17.05 2.71
N MET A 125 -4.99 17.07 3.94
CA MET A 125 -5.12 18.23 4.84
C MET A 125 -4.40 19.47 4.29
N LEU A 126 -3.20 19.31 3.72
CA LEU A 126 -2.48 20.41 3.11
C LEU A 126 -3.21 20.96 1.87
N GLU A 127 -3.71 20.06 1.02
CA GLU A 127 -4.48 20.46 -0.17
C GLU A 127 -5.69 21.30 0.25
N SER A 128 -6.42 20.89 1.30
CA SER A 128 -7.56 21.63 1.84
C SER A 128 -7.16 22.99 2.46
N GLU A 129 -6.07 23.05 3.22
CA GLU A 129 -5.62 24.30 3.86
C GLU A 129 -5.06 25.32 2.86
N LEU A 130 -4.47 24.85 1.77
CA LEU A 130 -3.87 25.69 0.74
C LEU A 130 -4.75 25.89 -0.50
N GLU A 131 -5.96 25.36 -0.51
CA GLU A 131 -6.89 25.43 -1.66
C GLU A 131 -7.18 26.87 -2.08
N ASN A 132 -7.25 27.78 -1.11
CA ASN A 132 -7.56 29.20 -1.34
C ASN A 132 -6.32 30.11 -1.38
N VAL A 133 -5.10 29.55 -1.40
CA VAL A 133 -3.88 30.35 -1.45
C VAL A 133 -3.49 30.62 -2.89
N ASP A 134 -3.70 31.87 -3.34
CA ASP A 134 -3.34 32.31 -4.67
C ASP A 134 -1.88 32.03 -5.04
N GLY A 135 -1.68 31.39 -6.17
CA GLY A 135 -0.36 31.08 -6.71
C GLY A 135 0.30 29.83 -6.11
N VAL A 136 -0.45 29.02 -5.33
CA VAL A 136 0.02 27.75 -4.75
C VAL A 136 -0.82 26.57 -5.30
N GLY A 137 -0.60 26.26 -6.55
CA GLY A 137 -1.28 25.13 -7.20
C GLY A 137 -0.74 23.74 -6.78
N PRO A 138 -1.36 22.65 -7.29
CA PRO A 138 -1.05 21.27 -6.88
C PRO A 138 0.43 20.86 -7.00
N SER A 139 1.14 21.43 -7.96
CA SER A 139 2.57 21.16 -8.15
C SER A 139 3.41 21.71 -6.99
N LEU A 140 3.11 22.95 -6.56
CA LEU A 140 3.80 23.60 -5.45
C LEU A 140 3.42 22.99 -4.10
N GLN A 141 2.17 22.57 -3.92
CA GLN A 141 1.74 21.82 -2.74
C GLN A 141 2.51 20.49 -2.61
N LYS A 142 2.70 19.76 -3.73
CA LYS A 142 3.54 18.54 -3.75
C LYS A 142 5.00 18.84 -3.39
N ALA A 143 5.55 19.97 -3.84
CA ALA A 143 6.91 20.41 -3.50
C ALA A 143 7.06 20.65 -1.99
N LEU A 144 6.08 21.32 -1.35
CA LEU A 144 6.05 21.50 0.11
C LEU A 144 6.05 20.20 0.88
N ILE A 145 5.16 19.25 0.50
CA ILE A 145 5.11 17.94 1.15
C ILE A 145 6.40 17.15 0.96
N LYS A 146 6.99 17.23 -0.24
CA LYS A 146 8.26 16.54 -0.52
C LYS A 146 9.41 17.11 0.31
N TYR A 147 9.45 18.42 0.49
CA TYR A 147 10.52 19.11 1.23
C TYR A 147 10.39 18.89 2.75
N PHE A 148 9.22 19.16 3.32
CA PHE A 148 9.00 19.08 4.77
C PHE A 148 8.59 17.69 5.26
N GLY A 149 8.11 16.81 4.38
CA GLY A 149 7.69 15.43 4.67
C GLY A 149 6.37 15.30 5.43
N SER A 150 5.88 16.34 6.11
CA SER A 150 4.59 16.34 6.79
C SER A 150 4.04 17.76 7.01
N LEU A 151 2.71 17.88 7.11
CA LEU A 151 2.03 19.14 7.44
C LEU A 151 2.49 19.70 8.80
N LYS A 152 2.73 18.84 9.80
CA LYS A 152 3.22 19.26 11.12
C LYS A 152 4.58 19.97 11.03
N LYS A 153 5.50 19.45 10.22
CA LYS A 153 6.81 20.08 10.02
C LYS A 153 6.68 21.39 9.24
N LEU A 154 5.81 21.42 8.23
CA LEU A 154 5.54 22.62 7.46
C LEU A 154 4.94 23.75 8.33
N ARG A 155 4.00 23.44 9.22
CA ARG A 155 3.44 24.39 10.18
C ARG A 155 4.49 24.92 11.17
N ALA A 156 5.50 24.12 11.51
CA ALA A 156 6.58 24.55 12.41
C ALA A 156 7.69 25.32 11.69
N ALA A 157 7.65 25.42 10.36
CA ALA A 157 8.66 26.09 9.55
C ALA A 157 8.44 27.61 9.53
N SER A 158 9.54 28.37 9.45
CA SER A 158 9.49 29.80 9.24
C SER A 158 9.17 30.16 7.78
N VAL A 159 8.86 31.45 7.54
CA VAL A 159 8.67 31.96 6.17
C VAL A 159 9.94 31.73 5.33
N ASP A 160 11.12 31.94 5.92
CA ASP A 160 12.39 31.74 5.24
C ASP A 160 12.65 30.28 4.86
N ASP A 161 12.28 29.34 5.72
CA ASP A 161 12.37 27.91 5.41
C ASP A 161 11.44 27.52 4.25
N ILE A 162 10.23 28.07 4.23
CA ILE A 162 9.26 27.84 3.14
C ILE A 162 9.77 28.45 1.83
N ALA A 163 10.43 29.61 1.89
CA ALA A 163 10.99 30.27 0.72
C ALA A 163 12.15 29.51 0.06
N GLN A 164 12.79 28.58 0.78
CA GLN A 164 13.83 27.70 0.24
C GLN A 164 13.29 26.57 -0.64
N VAL A 165 11.97 26.31 -0.58
CA VAL A 165 11.38 25.26 -1.40
C VAL A 165 11.40 25.66 -2.88
N PRO A 166 11.86 24.80 -3.80
CA PRO A 166 11.90 25.12 -5.23
C PRO A 166 10.53 25.58 -5.74
N GLY A 167 10.52 26.76 -6.38
CA GLY A 167 9.30 27.40 -6.90
C GLY A 167 8.62 28.36 -5.91
N PHE A 168 9.13 28.49 -4.67
CA PHE A 168 8.67 29.48 -3.70
C PHE A 168 9.62 30.67 -3.61
N GLY A 169 9.07 31.86 -3.85
CA GLY A 169 9.73 33.10 -3.43
C GLY A 169 9.15 33.57 -2.09
N HIS A 170 9.78 34.54 -1.47
CA HIS A 170 9.39 35.07 -0.15
C HIS A 170 7.91 35.47 -0.06
N TYR A 171 7.37 36.10 -1.11
CA TYR A 171 5.97 36.51 -1.18
C TYR A 171 4.98 35.32 -1.09
N ARG A 172 5.25 34.21 -1.82
CA ARG A 172 4.42 33.00 -1.74
C ARG A 172 4.58 32.30 -0.40
N ALA A 173 5.79 32.30 0.15
CA ALA A 173 6.08 31.72 1.45
C ALA A 173 5.28 32.40 2.58
N GLN A 174 5.18 33.75 2.54
CA GLN A 174 4.35 34.52 3.47
C GLN A 174 2.86 34.15 3.36
N LYS A 175 2.33 34.02 2.15
CA LYS A 175 0.92 33.59 1.95
C LYS A 175 0.66 32.20 2.51
N VAL A 176 1.55 31.24 2.26
CA VAL A 176 1.44 29.88 2.82
C VAL A 176 1.53 29.92 4.34
N TYR A 177 2.48 30.64 4.90
CA TYR A 177 2.64 30.79 6.35
C TYR A 177 1.38 31.35 7.00
N ALA A 178 0.82 32.42 6.45
CA ALA A 178 -0.41 33.02 6.95
C ALA A 178 -1.63 32.08 6.85
N ALA A 179 -1.74 31.29 5.80
CA ALA A 179 -2.83 30.31 5.65
C ALA A 179 -2.73 29.14 6.65
N LEU A 180 -1.52 28.78 7.05
CA LEU A 180 -1.26 27.71 8.02
C LEU A 180 -1.35 28.17 9.48
N HIS A 181 -1.38 29.49 9.73
CA HIS A 181 -1.44 30.14 11.04
C HIS A 181 -2.50 31.25 11.05
N PRO A 182 -3.81 30.88 10.87
CA PRO A 182 -4.91 31.83 10.84
C PRO A 182 -5.14 32.54 12.19
#